data_c5d391e65d1bbef17695f624a97b8966
#
_entry.id   c5d391e65d1bbef17695f624a97b8966
#
_cell.length_a   1.000
_cell.length_b   1.000
_cell.length_c   1.000
_cell.angle_alpha   90.00
_cell.angle_beta   90.00
_cell.angle_gamma   90.00
#
_symmetry.space_group_name_H-M   'P 1'
#
loop_
_entity.id
_entity.type
_entity.pdbx_description
1 polymer ?
#
loop_
_entity_poly.entity_id
_entity_poly.type
_entity_poly.pdbx_seq_one_letter_code
_entity_poly.pdbx_strand_id
1 'polypeptide(L)'
;MLGGVGAVITSTMTLRHFVLLLSLSLPLFLQNCAQVAQPPGGKKDTIAPKVVESMPKFRQLNYQGKTVELEFDEYVNSENLQQKITITPQDSNTFIVKTLPLGIRLNFAKPFLPNTTYTIDFSDGIKDITERNIAKNTKVVFSTGPFIDSLSLAGNVVDDETRRPLLGFVVGLFASTDTLPINRKRPQYFARTDSSGNYRIENVKAGLYRVYGFDDKDLNLVNNTPGERVAFRDSVLNLNKNYVDINMVAFRGYGKPRVSRRERTDETLGLELSSGIADYKIRFGKMVSTTATSTSATSTTAVSTSAVSASATPTKVTSTSFSASGDTLVSFLETPKMIRLYRPADRAADDTIHVVIMAEDSVGNVTELRERVYFSPLKTKAKNRTPLTVQITPQAGEPIDRNLDFTLVFNKPVFQFKTEQLIIGPDSTKPLKLTAENLTWSNNHSRLVIRKATNLRDTLLFRIPKGAFISVQGDTLARYSSRYIIAEDDSYGLIAGNVSPATIGTAGSKFIVELLDEKYTVVRTAYGEANYSFGRLKPGLYRVRLIIDSNGNKKRDIGNVQKGVQPERIIYAPGTEEDGTIRVKQNFELTDIDF
;
A
#
# COMPACT_ATOMS: atom_id res chain seq x y z
N MET A 1 -50.35 71.13 41.92
CA MET A 1 -49.28 71.58 42.81
C MET A 1 -47.97 71.21 42.18
N LEU A 2 -47.14 72.27 41.93
CA LEU A 2 -45.70 72.31 41.82
C LEU A 2 -45.01 71.23 40.91
N GLY A 3 -44.37 71.52 39.81
CA GLY A 3 -43.48 72.65 39.57
C GLY A 3 -42.06 72.08 39.45
N GLY A 4 -41.47 71.99 38.26
CA GLY A 4 -40.12 71.52 38.09
C GLY A 4 -39.52 71.97 36.74
N VAL A 5 -38.79 73.03 36.84
CA VAL A 5 -38.16 73.82 35.80
C VAL A 5 -37.15 73.00 34.99
N GLY A 6 -37.29 73.00 33.66
CA GLY A 6 -36.28 72.50 32.73
C GLY A 6 -35.28 73.62 32.42
N ALA A 7 -34.04 73.37 32.67
CA ALA A 7 -32.93 74.25 32.29
C ALA A 7 -32.46 73.87 30.85
N VAL A 8 -32.76 74.75 29.91
CA VAL A 8 -32.21 74.72 28.55
C VAL A 8 -30.81 75.32 28.57
N ILE A 9 -29.78 74.53 28.44
CA ILE A 9 -28.41 75.00 28.25
C ILE A 9 -28.20 75.22 26.75
N THR A 10 -28.35 76.42 26.29
CA THR A 10 -27.91 76.88 24.96
C THR A 10 -26.40 77.18 25.03
N SER A 11 -25.62 76.18 24.59
CA SER A 11 -24.20 76.37 24.36
C SER A 11 -24.00 77.08 23.03
N THR A 12 -23.66 78.38 23.06
CA THR A 12 -23.24 79.14 21.89
C THR A 12 -21.85 78.68 21.47
N MET A 13 -21.79 77.83 20.47
CA MET A 13 -20.55 77.37 19.83
C MET A 13 -19.96 78.55 19.06
N THR A 14 -18.82 79.15 19.54
CA THR A 14 -18.19 80.25 18.86
C THR A 14 -17.62 79.85 17.50
N LEU A 15 -17.67 80.74 16.51
CA LEU A 15 -17.17 80.51 15.13
C LEU A 15 -15.74 79.93 15.11
N ARG A 16 -14.95 80.15 16.16
CA ARG A 16 -13.63 79.53 16.32
C ARG A 16 -13.62 78.03 16.53
N HIS A 17 -14.58 77.49 17.26
CA HIS A 17 -14.73 76.00 17.43
C HIS A 17 -15.29 75.32 16.18
N PHE A 18 -16.09 76.03 15.43
CA PHE A 18 -16.62 75.51 14.14
C PHE A 18 -15.49 75.43 13.10
N VAL A 19 -14.64 76.48 13.03
CA VAL A 19 -13.47 76.47 12.11
C VAL A 19 -12.45 75.36 12.53
N LEU A 20 -12.25 75.15 13.83
CA LEU A 20 -11.33 74.14 14.34
C LEU A 20 -11.85 72.68 14.08
N LEU A 21 -13.16 72.45 14.20
CA LEU A 21 -13.80 71.20 13.84
C LEU A 21 -13.79 70.96 12.32
N LEU A 22 -13.98 72.00 11.52
CA LEU A 22 -13.94 71.91 10.06
C LEU A 22 -12.51 71.65 9.56
N SER A 23 -11.47 72.25 10.21
CA SER A 23 -10.05 72.00 9.88
C SER A 23 -9.56 70.62 10.30
N LEU A 24 -10.15 69.99 11.34
CA LEU A 24 -9.81 68.67 11.81
C LEU A 24 -10.52 67.57 11.00
N SER A 25 -11.69 67.87 10.36
CA SER A 25 -12.39 66.91 9.52
C SER A 25 -11.90 66.89 8.07
N LEU A 26 -11.26 67.95 7.59
CA LEU A 26 -10.78 68.04 6.20
C LEU A 26 -9.69 67.02 5.85
N PRO A 27 -8.69 66.65 6.71
CA PRO A 27 -7.72 65.61 6.37
C PRO A 27 -8.27 64.19 6.40
N LEU A 28 -9.46 63.92 7.02
CA LEU A 28 -10.08 62.59 6.99
C LEU A 28 -10.71 62.25 5.64
N PHE A 29 -11.04 63.20 4.81
CA PHE A 29 -11.59 62.97 3.48
C PHE A 29 -10.55 62.82 2.36
N LEU A 30 -9.24 63.00 2.68
CA LEU A 30 -8.16 62.84 1.71
C LEU A 30 -7.47 61.47 1.76
N GLN A 31 -7.98 60.54 2.55
CA GLN A 31 -7.52 59.15 2.53
C GLN A 31 -8.21 58.38 1.40
N ASN A 32 -8.17 58.89 0.18
CA ASN A 32 -8.39 58.05 -0.98
C ASN A 32 -7.13 57.21 -1.18
N CYS A 33 -7.10 56.00 -0.58
CA CYS A 33 -6.23 54.96 -1.06
C CYS A 33 -6.56 54.71 -2.53
N ALA A 34 -5.72 55.19 -3.41
CA ALA A 34 -5.74 54.76 -4.78
C ALA A 34 -5.49 53.22 -4.76
N GLN A 35 -6.54 52.43 -4.79
CA GLN A 35 -6.44 51.02 -5.07
C GLN A 35 -5.87 50.91 -6.48
N VAL A 36 -4.61 50.52 -6.58
CA VAL A 36 -4.03 50.19 -7.88
C VAL A 36 -4.79 48.97 -8.36
N ALA A 37 -5.83 49.21 -9.13
CA ALA A 37 -6.49 48.13 -9.88
C ALA A 37 -5.41 47.55 -10.79
N GLN A 38 -5.02 46.33 -10.56
CA GLN A 38 -4.23 45.58 -11.54
C GLN A 38 -5.05 45.64 -12.85
N PRO A 39 -4.45 46.03 -13.97
CA PRO A 39 -5.15 46.02 -15.24
C PRO A 39 -5.69 44.60 -15.44
N PRO A 40 -6.97 44.46 -15.88
CA PRO A 40 -7.51 43.15 -16.20
C PRO A 40 -6.60 42.56 -17.26
N GLY A 41 -5.94 41.43 -16.91
CA GLY A 41 -5.08 40.72 -17.84
C GLY A 41 -5.81 40.44 -19.16
N GLY A 42 -5.10 40.30 -20.25
CA GLY A 42 -5.63 39.85 -21.52
C GLY A 42 -6.39 38.51 -21.40
N LYS A 43 -7.04 38.07 -22.44
CA LYS A 43 -7.66 36.73 -22.48
C LYS A 43 -6.58 35.71 -22.15
N LYS A 44 -6.91 34.80 -21.22
CA LYS A 44 -6.01 33.70 -20.84
C LYS A 44 -5.64 32.91 -22.10
N ASP A 45 -4.34 32.72 -22.35
CA ASP A 45 -3.88 31.87 -23.44
C ASP A 45 -4.15 30.39 -23.11
N THR A 46 -4.75 29.69 -24.04
CA THR A 46 -5.06 28.25 -23.95
C THR A 46 -4.34 27.43 -25.02
N ILE A 47 -3.48 28.10 -25.81
CA ILE A 47 -2.72 27.47 -26.87
C ILE A 47 -1.43 26.90 -26.26
N ALA A 48 -1.18 25.63 -26.50
CA ALA A 48 0.02 24.98 -26.01
C ALA A 48 1.19 25.20 -26.97
N PRO A 49 2.45 25.29 -26.48
CA PRO A 49 3.65 25.39 -27.31
C PRO A 49 3.73 24.27 -28.34
N LYS A 50 4.11 24.62 -29.56
CA LYS A 50 4.30 23.68 -30.66
C LYS A 50 5.77 23.60 -31.04
N VAL A 51 6.23 22.37 -31.28
CA VAL A 51 7.58 22.15 -31.81
C VAL A 51 7.67 22.64 -33.26
N VAL A 52 8.56 23.58 -33.51
CA VAL A 52 8.84 24.14 -34.85
C VAL A 52 9.97 23.37 -35.52
N GLU A 53 11.03 23.10 -34.77
CA GLU A 53 12.18 22.37 -35.28
C GLU A 53 12.76 21.42 -34.22
N SER A 54 13.39 20.35 -34.68
CA SER A 54 14.13 19.43 -33.79
C SER A 54 15.49 19.06 -34.37
N MET A 55 16.47 18.90 -33.49
CA MET A 55 17.77 18.35 -33.83
C MET A 55 18.09 17.18 -32.88
N PRO A 56 18.24 15.94 -33.35
CA PRO A 56 18.09 15.49 -34.75
C PRO A 56 16.67 15.74 -35.28
N LYS A 57 16.52 15.84 -36.61
CA LYS A 57 15.21 15.93 -37.25
C LYS A 57 14.40 14.67 -36.94
N PHE A 58 13.09 14.82 -36.87
CA PHE A 58 12.21 13.67 -36.62
C PHE A 58 12.47 12.55 -37.62
N ARG A 59 12.73 11.33 -37.11
CA ARG A 59 13.12 10.12 -37.86
C ARG A 59 14.43 10.26 -38.66
N GLN A 60 15.33 11.14 -38.24
CA GLN A 60 16.65 11.25 -38.85
C GLN A 60 17.45 9.95 -38.73
N LEU A 61 18.08 9.53 -39.81
CA LEU A 61 19.01 8.37 -39.87
C LEU A 61 20.46 8.82 -39.76
N ASN A 62 21.33 7.89 -39.35
CA ASN A 62 22.79 8.07 -39.29
C ASN A 62 23.19 9.31 -38.45
N TYR A 63 22.46 9.61 -37.39
CA TYR A 63 22.80 10.72 -36.52
C TYR A 63 24.04 10.42 -35.68
N GLN A 64 25.05 11.30 -35.77
CA GLN A 64 26.35 11.14 -35.10
C GLN A 64 26.59 12.18 -33.98
N GLY A 65 25.64 13.08 -33.77
CA GLY A 65 25.74 14.09 -32.70
C GLY A 65 25.55 13.51 -31.31
N LYS A 66 25.74 14.36 -30.33
CA LYS A 66 25.47 14.08 -28.89
C LYS A 66 24.53 15.11 -28.25
N THR A 67 23.76 15.81 -29.07
CA THR A 67 22.85 16.87 -28.63
C THR A 67 21.46 16.57 -29.18
N VAL A 68 20.45 16.78 -28.37
CA VAL A 68 19.03 16.74 -28.80
C VAL A 68 18.41 18.06 -28.44
N GLU A 69 17.74 18.70 -29.38
CA GLU A 69 17.15 20.03 -29.22
C GLU A 69 15.75 20.05 -29.79
N LEU A 70 14.85 20.75 -29.10
CA LEU A 70 13.52 21.13 -29.56
C LEU A 70 13.40 22.63 -29.54
N GLU A 71 12.94 23.22 -30.64
CA GLU A 71 12.57 24.63 -30.76
C GLU A 71 11.05 24.76 -30.86
N PHE A 72 10.51 25.79 -30.20
CA PHE A 72 9.08 26.04 -30.07
C PHE A 72 8.70 27.39 -30.67
N ASP A 73 7.41 27.54 -31.00
CA ASP A 73 6.83 28.77 -31.53
C ASP A 73 6.65 29.88 -30.49
N GLU A 74 6.84 29.57 -29.20
CA GLU A 74 6.71 30.49 -28.08
C GLU A 74 7.74 30.19 -26.97
N TYR A 75 7.82 31.09 -25.97
CA TYR A 75 8.72 30.93 -24.81
C TYR A 75 8.29 29.75 -23.94
N VAL A 76 9.24 28.87 -23.65
CA VAL A 76 9.01 27.67 -22.86
C VAL A 76 9.89 27.60 -21.61
N ASN A 77 9.38 26.88 -20.64
CA ASN A 77 10.11 26.53 -19.42
C ASN A 77 10.11 25.01 -19.22
N SER A 78 11.17 24.51 -18.60
CA SER A 78 11.30 23.10 -18.22
C SER A 78 11.11 22.93 -16.72
N GLU A 79 10.19 22.07 -16.33
CA GLU A 79 9.91 21.79 -14.92
C GLU A 79 10.21 20.34 -14.59
N ASN A 80 11.26 20.10 -13.77
CA ASN A 80 11.71 18.76 -13.39
C ASN A 80 11.95 17.81 -14.57
N LEU A 81 12.36 18.36 -15.73
CA LEU A 81 12.44 17.64 -16.98
C LEU A 81 13.36 16.41 -16.90
N GLN A 82 14.43 16.49 -16.11
CA GLN A 82 15.36 15.37 -15.95
C GLN A 82 14.72 14.11 -15.36
N GLN A 83 13.64 14.27 -14.60
CA GLN A 83 12.87 13.16 -14.01
C GLN A 83 11.71 12.71 -14.91
N LYS A 84 11.20 13.61 -15.75
CA LYS A 84 10.04 13.35 -16.62
C LYS A 84 10.40 12.79 -17.98
N ILE A 85 11.61 13.09 -18.45
CA ILE A 85 12.06 12.66 -19.78
C ILE A 85 12.24 11.15 -19.83
N THR A 86 11.67 10.54 -20.84
CA THR A 86 11.84 9.12 -21.14
C THR A 86 12.77 8.95 -22.32
N ILE A 87 13.88 8.23 -22.14
CA ILE A 87 14.84 7.91 -23.19
C ILE A 87 14.88 6.40 -23.36
N THR A 88 14.63 5.92 -24.57
CA THR A 88 14.69 4.49 -24.90
C THR A 88 15.49 4.25 -26.18
N PRO A 89 16.34 3.22 -26.24
CA PRO A 89 16.70 2.33 -25.13
C PRO A 89 17.47 3.06 -24.03
N GLN A 90 17.29 2.60 -22.78
CA GLN A 90 18.07 3.09 -21.64
C GLN A 90 19.53 2.62 -21.78
N ASP A 91 20.44 3.55 -21.63
CA ASP A 91 21.88 3.28 -21.53
C ASP A 91 22.49 4.02 -20.32
N SER A 92 23.79 3.92 -20.15
CA SER A 92 24.51 4.63 -19.08
C SER A 92 24.91 6.07 -19.46
N ASN A 93 24.38 6.59 -20.57
CA ASN A 93 24.71 7.94 -21.04
C ASN A 93 23.92 8.98 -20.22
N THR A 94 24.63 9.90 -19.59
CA THR A 94 24.04 10.99 -18.83
C THR A 94 23.89 12.24 -19.68
N PHE A 95 22.94 13.09 -19.34
CA PHE A 95 22.71 14.33 -20.07
C PHE A 95 22.46 15.50 -19.11
N ILE A 96 22.69 16.71 -19.63
CA ILE A 96 22.40 17.98 -18.96
C ILE A 96 21.29 18.68 -19.77
N VAL A 97 20.26 19.13 -19.06
CA VAL A 97 19.18 19.94 -19.64
C VAL A 97 19.58 21.41 -19.65
N LYS A 98 19.47 22.07 -20.78
CA LYS A 98 19.62 23.51 -20.94
C LYS A 98 18.33 24.09 -21.51
N THR A 99 17.64 24.92 -20.73
CA THR A 99 16.48 25.67 -21.21
C THR A 99 16.97 26.89 -21.97
N LEU A 100 16.46 27.07 -23.18
CA LEU A 100 16.64 28.22 -24.06
C LEU A 100 15.32 29.01 -24.08
N PRO A 101 15.31 30.30 -24.45
CA PRO A 101 14.06 31.06 -24.50
C PRO A 101 12.96 30.38 -25.31
N LEU A 102 13.25 29.94 -26.49
CA LEU A 102 12.33 29.25 -27.41
C LEU A 102 12.61 27.74 -27.54
N GLY A 103 13.35 27.13 -26.58
CA GLY A 103 13.72 25.73 -26.79
C GLY A 103 14.27 25.02 -25.57
N ILE A 104 14.46 23.72 -25.74
CA ILE A 104 15.09 22.84 -24.77
C ILE A 104 16.20 22.05 -25.45
N ARG A 105 17.39 22.07 -24.86
CA ARG A 105 18.56 21.32 -25.37
C ARG A 105 19.05 20.31 -24.34
N LEU A 106 19.23 19.08 -24.78
CA LEU A 106 19.85 18.00 -24.01
C LEU A 106 21.28 17.78 -24.55
N ASN A 107 22.28 17.94 -23.68
CA ASN A 107 23.67 17.65 -24.03
C ASN A 107 24.09 16.35 -23.36
N PHE A 108 24.33 15.31 -24.16
CA PHE A 108 24.76 14.00 -23.67
C PHE A 108 26.27 13.96 -23.43
N ALA A 109 26.70 13.26 -22.40
CA ALA A 109 28.13 13.15 -22.04
C ALA A 109 28.91 12.33 -23.06
N LYS A 110 28.29 11.29 -23.64
CA LYS A 110 28.87 10.37 -24.60
C LYS A 110 28.08 10.38 -25.91
N PRO A 111 28.70 9.98 -27.04
CA PRO A 111 27.94 9.67 -28.25
C PRO A 111 26.89 8.59 -27.99
N PHE A 112 25.83 8.59 -28.78
CA PHE A 112 24.83 7.53 -28.79
C PHE A 112 25.42 6.20 -29.28
N LEU A 113 24.82 5.08 -28.82
CA LEU A 113 25.23 3.74 -29.25
C LEU A 113 25.04 3.59 -30.78
N PRO A 114 25.95 2.92 -31.49
CA PRO A 114 25.85 2.74 -32.94
C PRO A 114 24.67 1.81 -33.29
N ASN A 115 24.13 1.98 -34.51
CA ASN A 115 23.03 1.17 -35.05
C ASN A 115 21.83 1.01 -34.07
N THR A 116 21.44 2.12 -33.44
CA THR A 116 20.41 2.13 -32.39
C THR A 116 19.37 3.19 -32.70
N THR A 117 18.10 2.80 -32.59
CA THR A 117 16.99 3.72 -32.67
C THR A 117 16.70 4.29 -31.27
N TYR A 118 16.77 5.60 -31.15
CA TYR A 118 16.42 6.32 -29.90
C TYR A 118 15.05 6.97 -30.02
N THR A 119 14.30 6.86 -28.96
CA THR A 119 13.07 7.63 -28.71
C THR A 119 13.27 8.45 -27.45
N ILE A 120 13.14 9.76 -27.55
CA ILE A 120 13.23 10.70 -26.44
C ILE A 120 11.87 11.39 -26.32
N ASP A 121 11.16 11.14 -25.23
CA ASP A 121 9.85 11.69 -24.95
C ASP A 121 9.95 12.64 -23.74
N PHE A 122 9.62 13.91 -23.95
CA PHE A 122 9.69 14.95 -22.93
C PHE A 122 8.44 15.00 -22.03
N SER A 123 7.44 14.16 -22.33
CA SER A 123 6.19 14.04 -21.58
C SER A 123 5.53 15.41 -21.30
N ASP A 124 5.16 15.70 -20.06
CA ASP A 124 4.59 16.97 -19.60
C ASP A 124 5.63 17.92 -18.98
N GLY A 125 6.92 17.70 -19.27
CA GLY A 125 8.02 18.45 -18.68
C GLY A 125 8.28 19.82 -19.31
N ILE A 126 7.65 20.12 -20.45
CA ILE A 126 7.79 21.40 -21.16
C ILE A 126 6.47 22.13 -21.16
N LYS A 127 6.49 23.41 -20.74
CA LYS A 127 5.31 24.26 -20.60
C LYS A 127 5.61 25.68 -21.09
N ASP A 128 4.58 26.44 -21.50
CA ASP A 128 4.76 27.86 -21.69
C ASP A 128 5.08 28.58 -20.37
N ILE A 129 5.59 29.80 -20.46
CA ILE A 129 6.00 30.58 -19.29
C ILE A 129 4.79 31.23 -18.59
N THR A 130 3.74 31.57 -19.32
CA THR A 130 2.63 32.39 -18.84
C THR A 130 1.56 31.59 -18.14
N GLU A 131 0.85 30.72 -18.85
CA GLU A 131 -0.28 29.95 -18.33
C GLU A 131 0.07 28.50 -17.98
N ARG A 132 1.30 28.08 -18.27
CA ARG A 132 1.83 26.73 -18.03
C ARG A 132 1.10 25.65 -18.85
N ASN A 133 0.63 26.00 -20.05
CA ASN A 133 0.09 25.02 -20.98
C ASN A 133 1.17 24.00 -21.38
N ILE A 134 0.83 22.73 -21.34
CA ILE A 134 1.79 21.65 -21.60
C ILE A 134 2.00 21.51 -23.10
N ALA A 135 3.25 21.57 -23.55
CA ALA A 135 3.63 21.34 -24.94
C ALA A 135 3.23 19.93 -25.40
N LYS A 136 2.71 19.81 -26.62
CA LYS A 136 2.24 18.55 -27.20
C LYS A 136 3.22 18.05 -28.26
N ASN A 137 3.23 16.71 -28.48
CA ASN A 137 4.06 16.05 -29.51
C ASN A 137 5.57 16.30 -29.34
N THR A 138 6.02 16.32 -28.10
CA THR A 138 7.42 16.58 -27.73
C THR A 138 8.29 15.31 -27.79
N LYS A 139 7.95 14.36 -28.66
CA LYS A 139 8.69 13.11 -28.86
C LYS A 139 9.63 13.21 -30.06
N VAL A 140 10.92 12.95 -29.85
CA VAL A 140 11.95 12.90 -30.90
C VAL A 140 12.35 11.44 -31.13
N VAL A 141 12.30 10.99 -32.38
CA VAL A 141 12.75 9.66 -32.79
C VAL A 141 13.84 9.82 -33.82
N PHE A 142 14.96 9.15 -33.65
CA PHE A 142 16.09 9.14 -34.61
C PHE A 142 16.88 7.83 -34.53
N SER A 143 17.72 7.58 -35.50
CA SER A 143 18.63 6.42 -35.50
C SER A 143 20.06 6.85 -35.75
N THR A 144 20.99 6.21 -35.05
CA THR A 144 22.43 6.29 -35.34
C THR A 144 22.86 5.35 -36.47
N GLY A 145 21.95 4.50 -36.93
CA GLY A 145 22.10 3.58 -38.03
C GLY A 145 21.26 3.92 -39.26
N PRO A 146 21.26 3.07 -40.28
CA PRO A 146 20.62 3.32 -41.58
C PRO A 146 19.10 3.06 -41.58
N PHE A 147 18.51 2.61 -40.46
CA PHE A 147 17.07 2.34 -40.35
C PHE A 147 16.55 2.67 -38.95
N ILE A 148 15.24 2.79 -38.83
CA ILE A 148 14.55 2.97 -37.56
C ILE A 148 13.80 1.67 -37.24
N ASP A 149 14.03 1.14 -36.03
CA ASP A 149 13.24 0.03 -35.49
C ASP A 149 11.78 0.46 -35.38
N SER A 150 10.85 -0.41 -35.76
CA SER A 150 9.44 -0.06 -35.87
C SER A 150 8.50 -0.96 -35.05
N LEU A 151 9.05 -1.95 -34.33
CA LEU A 151 8.23 -2.86 -33.54
C LEU A 151 7.68 -2.18 -32.31
N SER A 152 6.50 -2.62 -31.91
CA SER A 152 5.80 -2.07 -30.75
C SER A 152 5.17 -3.14 -29.90
N LEU A 153 5.05 -2.83 -28.60
CA LEU A 153 4.36 -3.61 -27.59
C LEU A 153 3.32 -2.71 -26.90
N ALA A 154 2.08 -3.17 -26.82
CA ALA A 154 1.02 -2.46 -26.14
C ALA A 154 0.14 -3.41 -25.32
N GLY A 155 -0.57 -2.87 -24.35
CA GLY A 155 -1.49 -3.61 -23.51
C GLY A 155 -2.09 -2.73 -22.42
N ASN A 156 -2.72 -3.37 -21.45
CA ASN A 156 -3.37 -2.73 -20.32
C ASN A 156 -2.84 -3.32 -19.00
N VAL A 157 -2.78 -2.50 -17.95
CA VAL A 157 -2.40 -2.94 -16.60
C VAL A 157 -3.49 -2.58 -15.61
N VAL A 158 -3.95 -3.59 -14.88
CA VAL A 158 -4.95 -3.43 -13.80
C VAL A 158 -4.39 -3.91 -12.48
N ASP A 159 -4.90 -3.34 -11.41
CA ASP A 159 -4.62 -3.79 -10.04
C ASP A 159 -5.26 -5.15 -9.78
N ASP A 160 -4.55 -6.06 -9.14
CA ASP A 160 -5.01 -7.42 -8.86
C ASP A 160 -6.23 -7.46 -7.94
N GLU A 161 -6.25 -6.61 -6.92
CA GLU A 161 -7.32 -6.62 -5.93
C GLU A 161 -8.57 -5.88 -6.40
N THR A 162 -8.40 -4.66 -6.91
CA THR A 162 -9.52 -3.79 -7.27
C THR A 162 -9.96 -3.92 -8.71
N ARG A 163 -9.15 -4.55 -9.57
CA ARG A 163 -9.30 -4.65 -11.03
C ARG A 163 -9.39 -3.29 -11.74
N ARG A 164 -9.05 -2.22 -11.02
CA ARG A 164 -9.01 -0.87 -11.58
C ARG A 164 -7.72 -0.63 -12.38
N PRO A 165 -7.79 0.18 -13.45
CA PRO A 165 -6.61 0.55 -14.21
C PRO A 165 -5.59 1.30 -13.35
N LEU A 166 -4.31 1.11 -13.65
CA LEU A 166 -3.21 1.76 -12.94
C LEU A 166 -2.61 2.88 -13.78
N LEU A 167 -2.62 4.09 -13.23
CA LEU A 167 -1.97 5.27 -13.82
C LEU A 167 -0.49 5.33 -13.42
N GLY A 168 0.39 5.64 -14.38
CA GLY A 168 1.80 5.89 -14.14
C GLY A 168 2.63 4.64 -13.81
N PHE A 169 2.05 3.46 -13.93
CA PHE A 169 2.73 2.19 -13.73
C PHE A 169 3.74 1.94 -14.86
N VAL A 170 4.97 1.60 -14.52
CA VAL A 170 6.03 1.34 -15.50
C VAL A 170 5.88 -0.06 -16.07
N VAL A 171 5.84 -0.19 -17.39
CA VAL A 171 6.00 -1.47 -18.08
C VAL A 171 7.30 -1.43 -18.86
N GLY A 172 8.18 -2.41 -18.62
CA GLY A 172 9.54 -2.44 -19.18
C GLY A 172 9.91 -3.76 -19.83
N LEU A 173 10.75 -3.64 -20.85
CA LEU A 173 11.41 -4.74 -21.56
C LEU A 173 12.85 -4.89 -21.05
N PHE A 174 13.18 -6.07 -20.59
CA PHE A 174 14.50 -6.46 -20.09
C PHE A 174 15.10 -7.53 -20.99
N ALA A 175 16.43 -7.62 -21.03
CA ALA A 175 17.08 -8.69 -21.78
C ALA A 175 16.62 -10.07 -21.30
N SER A 176 16.39 -11.00 -22.22
CA SER A 176 15.91 -12.36 -21.90
C SER A 176 16.83 -13.14 -20.96
N THR A 177 18.12 -12.81 -20.95
CA THR A 177 19.15 -13.40 -20.09
C THR A 177 19.11 -12.87 -18.66
N ASP A 178 18.43 -11.76 -18.40
CA ASP A 178 18.31 -11.20 -17.07
C ASP A 178 17.33 -12.01 -16.22
N THR A 179 17.78 -12.47 -15.05
CA THR A 179 16.95 -13.14 -14.06
C THR A 179 16.58 -12.17 -12.95
N LEU A 180 15.27 -11.91 -12.72
CA LEU A 180 14.74 -10.96 -11.73
C LEU A 180 15.41 -9.57 -11.78
N PRO A 181 15.42 -8.91 -12.93
CA PRO A 181 16.17 -7.66 -13.12
C PRO A 181 15.51 -6.45 -12.44
N ILE A 182 14.20 -6.51 -12.13
CA ILE A 182 13.38 -5.35 -11.76
C ILE A 182 13.83 -4.63 -10.49
N ASN A 183 14.52 -5.31 -9.59
CA ASN A 183 14.99 -4.72 -8.34
C ASN A 183 16.45 -4.24 -8.37
N ARG A 184 17.14 -4.35 -9.53
CA ARG A 184 18.56 -4.01 -9.66
C ARG A 184 18.91 -3.29 -10.96
N LYS A 185 18.11 -3.49 -12.01
CA LYS A 185 18.39 -2.95 -13.34
C LYS A 185 17.20 -2.14 -13.85
N ARG A 186 17.50 -1.12 -14.63
CA ARG A 186 16.49 -0.39 -15.40
C ARG A 186 16.11 -1.18 -16.65
N PRO A 187 14.85 -1.11 -17.11
CA PRO A 187 14.45 -1.70 -18.38
C PRO A 187 15.17 -1.04 -19.56
N GLN A 188 15.41 -1.78 -20.63
CA GLN A 188 15.98 -1.23 -21.86
C GLN A 188 14.97 -0.30 -22.56
N TYR A 189 13.73 -0.75 -22.68
CA TYR A 189 12.60 0.01 -23.21
C TYR A 189 11.48 0.02 -22.18
N PHE A 190 10.77 1.12 -22.05
CA PHE A 190 9.64 1.20 -21.13
C PHE A 190 8.64 2.25 -21.57
N ALA A 191 7.43 2.13 -21.02
CA ALA A 191 6.41 3.16 -21.05
C ALA A 191 5.71 3.22 -19.69
N ARG A 192 5.02 4.34 -19.43
CA ARG A 192 4.13 4.50 -18.29
C ARG A 192 2.69 4.37 -18.74
N THR A 193 1.84 3.77 -17.92
CA THR A 193 0.42 3.63 -18.21
C THR A 193 -0.30 4.97 -18.08
N ASP A 194 -1.32 5.17 -18.91
CA ASP A 194 -2.26 6.28 -18.84
C ASP A 194 -3.35 6.08 -17.76
N SER A 195 -4.31 7.01 -17.67
CA SER A 195 -5.43 6.95 -16.71
C SER A 195 -6.35 5.73 -16.91
N SER A 196 -6.37 5.15 -18.10
CA SER A 196 -7.10 3.93 -18.43
C SER A 196 -6.25 2.66 -18.26
N GLY A 197 -5.01 2.79 -17.74
CA GLY A 197 -4.08 1.69 -17.56
C GLY A 197 -3.40 1.22 -18.85
N ASN A 198 -3.61 1.90 -19.98
CA ASN A 198 -3.02 1.50 -21.26
C ASN A 198 -1.57 1.97 -21.35
N TYR A 199 -0.74 1.16 -21.98
CA TYR A 199 0.65 1.49 -22.28
C TYR A 199 1.01 1.11 -23.70
N ARG A 200 2.01 1.80 -24.27
CA ARG A 200 2.60 1.49 -25.57
C ARG A 200 4.08 1.80 -25.59
N ILE A 201 4.90 0.79 -25.87
CA ILE A 201 6.34 0.90 -26.09
C ILE A 201 6.58 0.80 -27.59
N GLU A 202 7.22 1.80 -28.17
CA GLU A 202 7.43 1.93 -29.63
C GLU A 202 8.91 1.91 -29.97
N ASN A 203 9.20 1.74 -31.26
CA ASN A 203 10.55 1.77 -31.83
C ASN A 203 11.50 0.77 -31.15
N VAL A 204 10.97 -0.42 -30.86
CA VAL A 204 11.72 -1.48 -30.19
C VAL A 204 12.43 -2.33 -31.24
N LYS A 205 13.69 -2.64 -30.98
CA LYS A 205 14.46 -3.57 -31.79
C LYS A 205 13.90 -4.99 -31.67
N ALA A 206 13.89 -5.74 -32.80
CA ALA A 206 13.53 -7.15 -32.77
C ALA A 206 14.44 -7.93 -31.81
N GLY A 207 13.85 -8.85 -31.00
CA GLY A 207 14.64 -9.61 -30.03
C GLY A 207 13.81 -10.37 -29.01
N LEU A 208 14.52 -11.01 -28.08
CA LEU A 208 13.93 -11.76 -26.97
C LEU A 208 13.94 -10.91 -25.70
N TYR A 209 12.76 -10.68 -25.13
CA TYR A 209 12.58 -9.83 -23.97
C TYR A 209 11.80 -10.52 -22.85
N ARG A 210 12.13 -10.20 -21.61
CA ARG A 210 11.26 -10.40 -20.46
C ARG A 210 10.46 -9.12 -20.23
N VAL A 211 9.14 -9.29 -20.01
CA VAL A 211 8.23 -8.17 -19.76
C VAL A 211 7.90 -8.14 -18.28
N TYR A 212 8.24 -7.05 -17.64
CA TYR A 212 7.89 -6.76 -16.25
C TYR A 212 7.22 -5.40 -16.14
N GLY A 213 6.31 -5.27 -15.17
CA GLY A 213 5.78 -3.98 -14.77
C GLY A 213 5.97 -3.76 -13.27
N PHE A 214 6.04 -2.50 -12.85
CA PHE A 214 6.17 -2.14 -11.44
C PHE A 214 5.77 -0.69 -11.14
N ASP A 215 5.35 -0.44 -9.89
CA ASP A 215 5.25 0.92 -9.36
C ASP A 215 6.67 1.51 -9.27
N ASP A 216 6.81 2.79 -9.61
CA ASP A 216 8.09 3.53 -9.59
C ASP A 216 7.85 4.89 -8.92
N LYS A 217 7.74 4.86 -7.60
CA LYS A 217 7.36 6.05 -6.80
C LYS A 217 8.48 7.06 -6.65
N ASP A 218 9.71 6.58 -6.65
CA ASP A 218 10.91 7.41 -6.53
C ASP A 218 11.53 7.77 -7.90
N LEU A 219 10.88 7.38 -9.01
CA LEU A 219 11.26 7.67 -10.39
C LEU A 219 12.67 7.20 -10.77
N ASN A 220 13.12 6.10 -10.19
CA ASN A 220 14.44 5.53 -10.44
C ASN A 220 14.44 4.39 -11.49
N LEU A 221 13.25 3.96 -11.95
CA LEU A 221 13.02 2.85 -12.89
C LEU A 221 13.48 1.49 -12.36
N VAL A 222 13.43 1.31 -11.02
CA VAL A 222 13.80 0.07 -10.35
C VAL A 222 12.76 -0.22 -9.26
N ASN A 223 12.26 -1.45 -9.16
CA ASN A 223 11.35 -1.87 -8.10
C ASN A 223 12.16 -2.21 -6.84
N ASN A 224 12.44 -1.23 -5.99
CA ASN A 224 13.27 -1.37 -4.79
C ASN A 224 12.59 -0.86 -3.50
N THR A 225 11.41 -0.28 -3.61
CA THR A 225 10.64 0.24 -2.47
C THR A 225 9.67 -0.84 -1.97
N PRO A 226 9.69 -1.18 -0.66
CA PRO A 226 8.75 -2.16 -0.10
C PRO A 226 7.29 -1.77 -0.34
N GLY A 227 6.49 -2.73 -0.80
CA GLY A 227 5.06 -2.55 -1.07
C GLY A 227 4.72 -1.95 -2.42
N GLU A 228 5.69 -1.75 -3.29
CA GLU A 228 5.46 -1.49 -4.71
C GLU A 228 4.83 -2.72 -5.38
N ARG A 229 3.83 -2.47 -6.25
CA ARG A 229 3.22 -3.53 -7.04
C ARG A 229 4.16 -3.96 -8.15
N VAL A 230 4.02 -5.21 -8.54
CA VAL A 230 4.74 -5.82 -9.65
C VAL A 230 3.77 -6.53 -10.57
N ALA A 231 4.10 -6.61 -11.83
CA ALA A 231 3.43 -7.44 -12.83
C ALA A 231 4.50 -8.11 -13.70
N PHE A 232 4.22 -9.25 -14.25
CA PHE A 232 5.16 -9.92 -15.16
C PHE A 232 4.45 -10.83 -16.14
N ARG A 233 5.13 -11.12 -17.24
CA ARG A 233 4.74 -12.18 -18.18
C ARG A 233 5.56 -13.43 -17.89
N ASP A 234 4.90 -14.58 -17.82
CA ASP A 234 5.54 -15.85 -17.45
C ASP A 234 6.63 -16.30 -18.45
N SER A 235 6.38 -16.07 -19.72
CA SER A 235 7.27 -16.50 -20.80
C SER A 235 8.08 -15.32 -21.37
N VAL A 236 9.27 -15.65 -21.89
CA VAL A 236 10.06 -14.73 -22.72
C VAL A 236 9.25 -14.39 -23.98
N LEU A 237 9.19 -13.12 -24.31
CA LEU A 237 8.54 -12.59 -25.50
C LEU A 237 9.55 -12.54 -26.65
N ASN A 238 9.25 -13.22 -27.75
CA ASN A 238 9.97 -13.01 -29.01
C ASN A 238 9.29 -11.87 -29.77
N LEU A 239 9.86 -10.67 -29.66
CA LEU A 239 9.35 -9.48 -30.33
C LEU A 239 9.85 -9.45 -31.78
N ASN A 240 9.12 -10.07 -32.69
CA ASN A 240 9.35 -10.11 -34.14
C ASN A 240 8.19 -9.52 -34.96
N LYS A 241 7.12 -9.11 -34.28
CA LYS A 241 5.93 -8.42 -34.82
C LYS A 241 5.38 -7.48 -33.75
N ASN A 242 4.43 -6.65 -34.12
CA ASN A 242 3.71 -5.81 -33.14
C ASN A 242 2.76 -6.65 -32.28
N TYR A 243 2.73 -6.36 -30.97
CA TYR A 243 1.82 -6.95 -30.00
C TYR A 243 0.95 -5.88 -29.37
N VAL A 244 -0.36 -6.11 -29.30
CA VAL A 244 -1.33 -5.13 -28.77
C VAL A 244 -2.06 -5.60 -27.50
N ASP A 245 -1.95 -6.89 -27.16
CA ASP A 245 -2.74 -7.52 -26.09
C ASP A 245 -1.86 -8.09 -24.97
N ILE A 246 -0.77 -7.43 -24.65
CA ILE A 246 0.09 -7.82 -23.54
C ILE A 246 -0.46 -7.21 -22.26
N ASN A 247 -1.64 -7.71 -21.85
CA ASN A 247 -2.31 -7.28 -20.63
C ASN A 247 -1.67 -7.91 -19.41
N MET A 248 -1.55 -7.14 -18.33
CA MET A 248 -0.91 -7.58 -17.10
C MET A 248 -1.76 -7.23 -15.88
N VAL A 249 -1.61 -8.05 -14.86
CA VAL A 249 -2.23 -7.85 -13.55
C VAL A 249 -1.12 -7.50 -12.57
N ALA A 250 -1.22 -6.33 -11.96
CA ALA A 250 -0.25 -5.85 -10.99
C ALA A 250 -0.69 -6.19 -9.57
N PHE A 251 0.13 -6.93 -8.87
CA PHE A 251 -0.10 -7.35 -7.49
C PHE A 251 1.00 -6.83 -6.58
N ARG A 252 0.73 -6.76 -5.29
CA ARG A 252 1.75 -6.39 -4.31
C ARG A 252 2.73 -7.53 -4.19
N GLY A 253 3.95 -7.29 -4.64
CA GLY A 253 5.03 -8.26 -4.53
C GLY A 253 5.24 -8.66 -3.07
N TYR A 254 5.50 -9.94 -2.84
CA TYR A 254 5.88 -10.44 -1.54
C TYR A 254 7.24 -9.85 -1.13
N GLY A 255 7.20 -8.84 -0.30
CA GLY A 255 8.40 -8.32 0.38
C GLY A 255 8.61 -9.12 1.66
N LYS A 256 9.73 -9.87 1.75
CA LYS A 256 10.09 -10.52 3.02
C LYS A 256 10.08 -9.48 4.13
N PRO A 257 9.30 -9.67 5.20
CA PRO A 257 9.28 -8.75 6.32
C PRO A 257 10.70 -8.63 6.90
N ARG A 258 11.09 -7.40 7.23
CA ARG A 258 12.35 -7.08 7.91
C ARG A 258 12.04 -6.19 9.08
N VAL A 259 12.80 -6.25 10.14
CA VAL A 259 12.66 -5.31 11.25
C VAL A 259 13.19 -3.94 10.80
N SER A 260 12.28 -2.98 10.63
CA SER A 260 12.57 -1.61 10.20
C SER A 260 12.91 -0.70 11.39
N ARG A 261 12.23 -0.89 12.52
CA ARG A 261 12.41 -0.08 13.73
C ARG A 261 12.28 -0.92 14.98
N ARG A 262 12.98 -0.50 16.04
CA ARG A 262 12.93 -1.12 17.37
C ARG A 262 12.59 -0.06 18.41
N GLU A 263 11.50 -0.27 19.13
CA GLU A 263 11.03 0.59 20.22
C GLU A 263 11.28 -0.10 21.54
N ARG A 264 12.23 0.40 22.34
CA ARG A 264 12.62 -0.21 23.60
C ARG A 264 12.21 0.61 24.79
N THR A 265 11.69 -0.10 25.80
CA THR A 265 11.49 0.41 27.16
C THR A 265 12.18 -0.56 28.13
N ASP A 266 12.06 -0.32 29.43
CA ASP A 266 12.55 -1.26 30.47
C ASP A 266 11.72 -2.55 30.54
N GLU A 267 10.48 -2.52 30.05
CA GLU A 267 9.53 -3.64 30.14
C GLU A 267 9.15 -4.24 28.80
N THR A 268 9.28 -3.47 27.72
CA THR A 268 8.81 -3.91 26.40
C THR A 268 9.79 -3.61 25.27
N LEU A 269 9.76 -4.45 24.24
CA LEU A 269 10.41 -4.23 22.96
C LEU A 269 9.35 -4.35 21.84
N GLY A 270 9.15 -3.27 21.08
CA GLY A 270 8.39 -3.28 19.84
C GLY A 270 9.31 -3.51 18.65
N LEU A 271 8.98 -4.47 17.81
CA LEU A 271 9.63 -4.76 16.53
C LEU A 271 8.70 -4.34 15.40
N GLU A 272 8.98 -3.18 14.79
CA GLU A 272 8.23 -2.73 13.62
C GLU A 272 8.75 -3.41 12.36
N LEU A 273 7.85 -3.98 11.58
CA LEU A 273 8.17 -4.71 10.36
C LEU A 273 7.92 -3.85 9.11
N SER A 274 8.74 -4.03 8.10
CA SER A 274 8.61 -3.34 6.79
C SER A 274 7.32 -3.71 6.06
N SER A 275 6.78 -4.91 6.30
CA SER A 275 5.51 -5.40 5.74
C SER A 275 4.66 -6.05 6.82
N GLY A 276 3.32 -6.07 6.63
CA GLY A 276 2.40 -6.73 7.55
C GLY A 276 2.55 -8.24 7.52
N ILE A 277 2.29 -8.87 8.66
CA ILE A 277 2.21 -10.31 8.84
C ILE A 277 0.85 -10.69 9.41
N ALA A 278 0.40 -11.90 9.13
CA ALA A 278 -0.86 -12.45 9.64
C ALA A 278 -0.66 -13.18 10.97
N ASP A 279 0.46 -13.88 11.10
CA ASP A 279 0.81 -14.66 12.30
C ASP A 279 2.33 -14.74 12.46
N TYR A 280 2.79 -15.19 13.63
CA TYR A 280 4.20 -15.44 13.88
C TYR A 280 4.39 -16.48 14.96
N LYS A 281 5.58 -17.11 14.96
CA LYS A 281 6.03 -18.00 16.01
C LYS A 281 7.43 -17.57 16.45
N ILE A 282 7.68 -17.55 17.76
CA ILE A 282 8.99 -17.22 18.33
C ILE A 282 9.66 -18.50 18.84
N ARG A 283 10.92 -18.69 18.47
CA ARG A 283 11.79 -19.71 19.02
C ARG A 283 12.95 -19.03 19.75
N PHE A 284 13.29 -19.56 20.90
CA PHE A 284 14.39 -19.09 21.74
C PHE A 284 15.59 -20.00 21.56
N GLY A 285 16.80 -19.45 21.63
CA GLY A 285 18.00 -20.24 21.53
C GLY A 285 19.24 -19.47 21.95
N LYS A 286 20.22 -20.18 22.51
CA LYS A 286 21.59 -19.68 22.57
C LYS A 286 22.20 -19.74 21.18
N MET A 287 22.81 -18.64 20.72
CA MET A 287 23.68 -18.70 19.53
C MET A 287 24.92 -19.52 19.86
N VAL A 288 24.98 -20.74 19.37
CA VAL A 288 26.20 -21.52 19.38
C VAL A 288 26.96 -21.23 18.08
N SER A 289 28.07 -20.53 18.19
CA SER A 289 28.96 -20.29 17.05
C SER A 289 29.84 -21.53 16.87
N THR A 290 29.46 -22.41 15.96
CA THR A 290 30.33 -23.50 15.51
C THR A 290 31.16 -23.04 14.31
N THR A 291 32.46 -22.98 14.47
CA THR A 291 33.38 -22.73 13.37
C THR A 291 33.63 -24.06 12.66
N ALA A 292 32.94 -24.31 11.57
CA ALA A 292 33.19 -25.47 10.73
C ALA A 292 34.21 -25.09 9.63
N THR A 293 35.32 -25.80 9.62
CA THR A 293 36.27 -25.74 8.50
C THR A 293 35.78 -26.70 7.42
N SER A 294 35.20 -26.20 6.37
CA SER A 294 34.81 -27.03 5.24
C SER A 294 36.02 -27.27 4.35
N THR A 295 36.52 -28.48 4.35
CA THR A 295 37.37 -29.02 3.27
C THR A 295 36.43 -29.36 2.11
N SER A 296 36.47 -28.61 1.02
CA SER A 296 35.77 -28.97 -0.22
C SER A 296 36.47 -30.21 -0.83
N ALA A 297 35.82 -31.36 -0.71
CA ALA A 297 36.18 -32.52 -1.50
C ALA A 297 35.71 -32.30 -2.94
N THR A 298 36.64 -31.95 -3.84
CA THR A 298 36.40 -31.93 -5.27
C THR A 298 36.49 -33.38 -5.76
N SER A 299 35.38 -33.92 -6.27
CA SER A 299 35.41 -35.19 -6.99
C SER A 299 36.10 -34.96 -8.32
N THR A 300 37.36 -35.40 -8.42
CA THR A 300 38.12 -35.42 -9.67
C THR A 300 37.80 -36.70 -10.43
N THR A 301 37.16 -36.55 -11.57
CA THR A 301 37.29 -37.50 -12.68
C THR A 301 38.64 -37.24 -13.31
N ALA A 302 39.50 -38.26 -13.30
CA ALA A 302 40.85 -38.19 -13.80
C ALA A 302 40.94 -37.98 -15.28
N VAL A 303 41.58 -36.87 -15.71
CA VAL A 303 42.39 -36.83 -16.96
C VAL A 303 43.70 -36.15 -16.60
N SER A 304 44.75 -36.88 -16.87
CA SER A 304 46.12 -36.51 -16.63
C SER A 304 46.55 -35.29 -17.45
N THR A 305 47.15 -34.27 -16.85
CA THR A 305 48.50 -33.72 -17.18
C THR A 305 48.79 -32.46 -16.35
N SER A 306 50.01 -32.47 -15.79
CA SER A 306 50.86 -31.38 -15.30
C SER A 306 50.38 -30.48 -14.17
N ALA A 307 51.12 -30.54 -13.07
CA ALA A 307 51.07 -29.77 -11.84
C ALA A 307 51.25 -28.27 -12.04
N VAL A 308 50.27 -27.48 -11.49
CA VAL A 308 50.55 -26.14 -10.96
C VAL A 308 49.91 -26.11 -9.55
N SER A 309 50.73 -25.99 -8.52
CA SER A 309 50.29 -25.85 -7.14
C SER A 309 49.69 -24.44 -6.95
N ALA A 310 48.39 -24.36 -6.82
CA ALA A 310 47.70 -23.18 -6.30
C ALA A 310 47.33 -23.45 -4.83
N SER A 311 48.02 -22.74 -3.93
CA SER A 311 47.69 -22.68 -2.50
C SER A 311 46.33 -22.00 -2.34
N ALA A 312 45.28 -22.79 -2.09
CA ALA A 312 43.96 -22.26 -1.73
C ALA A 312 43.93 -21.99 -0.23
N THR A 313 43.87 -20.74 0.15
CA THR A 313 43.61 -20.29 1.53
C THR A 313 42.20 -20.74 1.94
N PRO A 314 42.01 -21.47 3.06
CA PRO A 314 40.68 -21.90 3.47
C PRO A 314 39.84 -20.71 3.92
N THR A 315 38.74 -20.45 3.22
CA THR A 315 37.76 -19.45 3.62
C THR A 315 36.97 -19.99 4.81
N LYS A 316 37.10 -19.33 5.95
CA LYS A 316 36.42 -19.69 7.20
C LYS A 316 34.91 -19.33 7.10
N VAL A 317 34.07 -20.34 6.91
CA VAL A 317 32.61 -20.17 6.91
C VAL A 317 32.10 -20.37 8.34
N THR A 318 31.56 -19.33 8.94
CA THR A 318 30.92 -19.38 10.25
C THR A 318 29.44 -19.70 10.09
N SER A 319 29.02 -20.91 10.41
CA SER A 319 27.62 -21.29 10.50
C SER A 319 27.10 -21.08 11.92
N THR A 320 25.95 -20.43 12.05
CA THR A 320 25.29 -20.16 13.32
C THR A 320 24.08 -21.09 13.44
N SER A 321 24.09 -21.98 14.46
CA SER A 321 22.96 -22.86 14.77
C SER A 321 22.23 -22.38 16.02
N PHE A 322 20.91 -22.57 16.09
CA PHE A 322 20.10 -22.28 17.26
C PHE A 322 19.73 -23.59 17.98
N SER A 323 19.95 -23.65 19.29
CA SER A 323 19.38 -24.70 20.13
C SER A 323 18.21 -24.12 20.94
N ALA A 324 17.10 -24.86 21.06
CA ALA A 324 15.92 -24.43 21.80
C ALA A 324 16.23 -24.38 23.32
N SER A 325 15.98 -23.23 23.97
CA SER A 325 15.96 -23.08 25.41
C SER A 325 14.52 -22.95 25.91
N GLY A 326 14.22 -23.42 27.12
CA GLY A 326 12.88 -23.45 27.70
C GLY A 326 12.30 -22.09 28.14
N ASP A 327 12.91 -20.98 27.74
CA ASP A 327 12.49 -19.64 28.15
C ASP A 327 11.22 -19.20 27.38
N THR A 328 10.20 -18.75 28.10
CA THR A 328 8.96 -18.21 27.53
C THR A 328 8.96 -16.69 27.60
N LEU A 329 8.98 -16.03 26.43
CA LEU A 329 8.84 -14.59 26.29
C LEU A 329 7.39 -14.28 25.88
N VAL A 330 6.68 -13.49 26.66
CA VAL A 330 5.33 -13.08 26.26
C VAL A 330 5.43 -12.06 25.14
N SER A 331 4.71 -12.31 24.07
CA SER A 331 4.66 -11.42 22.90
C SER A 331 3.27 -11.45 22.27
N PHE A 332 2.91 -10.43 21.51
CA PHE A 332 1.69 -10.42 20.71
C PHE A 332 1.85 -9.54 19.47
N LEU A 333 0.99 -9.74 18.49
CA LEU A 333 0.90 -8.91 17.31
C LEU A 333 0.02 -7.69 17.64
N GLU A 334 0.65 -6.57 17.99
CA GLU A 334 -0.04 -5.33 18.37
C GLU A 334 -0.75 -4.69 17.17
N THR A 335 -0.08 -4.71 16.02
CA THR A 335 -0.64 -4.40 14.71
C THR A 335 -0.08 -5.38 13.68
N PRO A 336 -0.63 -5.50 12.46
CA PRO A 336 -0.05 -6.36 11.44
C PRO A 336 1.45 -6.11 11.14
N LYS A 337 1.97 -4.95 11.55
CA LYS A 337 3.38 -4.57 11.36
C LYS A 337 4.17 -4.46 12.67
N MET A 338 3.59 -4.73 13.84
CA MET A 338 4.26 -4.52 15.12
C MET A 338 4.13 -5.74 16.01
N ILE A 339 5.24 -6.39 16.29
CA ILE A 339 5.33 -7.43 17.32
C ILE A 339 5.83 -6.78 18.61
N ARG A 340 5.04 -6.87 19.69
CA ARG A 340 5.41 -6.40 21.02
C ARG A 340 5.85 -7.59 21.88
N LEU A 341 7.04 -7.47 22.50
CA LEU A 341 7.60 -8.44 23.42
C LEU A 341 7.67 -7.84 24.82
N TYR A 342 7.40 -8.63 25.83
CA TYR A 342 7.46 -8.24 27.25
C TYR A 342 8.66 -8.88 27.94
N ARG A 343 9.34 -8.09 28.78
CA ARG A 343 10.46 -8.58 29.57
C ARG A 343 9.96 -9.61 30.61
N PRO A 344 10.57 -10.81 30.68
CA PRO A 344 10.29 -11.76 31.76
C PRO A 344 10.67 -11.15 33.12
N ALA A 345 9.87 -11.43 34.14
CA ALA A 345 10.06 -10.84 35.48
C ALA A 345 11.38 -11.28 36.15
N ASP A 346 11.89 -12.44 35.78
CA ASP A 346 13.12 -13.05 36.28
C ASP A 346 14.41 -12.59 35.58
N ARG A 347 14.28 -11.69 34.58
CA ARG A 347 15.44 -11.21 33.80
C ARG A 347 15.70 -9.72 34.00
N ALA A 348 16.99 -9.37 34.01
CA ALA A 348 17.41 -7.97 33.99
C ALA A 348 17.15 -7.31 32.65
N ALA A 349 17.07 -5.96 32.62
CA ALA A 349 16.74 -5.22 31.41
C ALA A 349 17.84 -5.29 30.34
N ASP A 350 19.09 -5.47 30.75
CA ASP A 350 20.27 -5.56 29.90
C ASP A 350 20.59 -7.00 29.45
N ASP A 351 19.90 -7.99 30.00
CA ASP A 351 20.03 -9.37 29.53
C ASP A 351 19.63 -9.51 28.07
N THR A 352 20.51 -10.08 27.27
CA THR A 352 20.26 -10.29 25.84
C THR A 352 19.71 -11.69 25.58
N ILE A 353 18.55 -11.73 24.94
CA ILE A 353 17.89 -12.96 24.49
C ILE A 353 17.99 -13.04 22.97
N HIS A 354 18.43 -14.15 22.43
CA HIS A 354 18.42 -14.40 21.00
C HIS A 354 17.12 -15.10 20.60
N VAL A 355 16.42 -14.54 19.64
CA VAL A 355 15.15 -15.09 19.15
C VAL A 355 15.16 -15.27 17.64
N VAL A 356 14.48 -16.30 17.19
CA VAL A 356 14.11 -16.50 15.80
C VAL A 356 12.61 -16.36 15.69
N ILE A 357 12.16 -15.37 14.92
CA ILE A 357 10.76 -15.09 14.67
C ILE A 357 10.42 -15.65 13.29
N MET A 358 9.54 -16.63 13.24
CA MET A 358 8.98 -17.16 12.02
C MET A 358 7.73 -16.32 11.70
N ALA A 359 7.89 -15.28 10.88
CA ALA A 359 6.81 -14.36 10.52
C ALA A 359 6.06 -14.91 9.29
N GLU A 360 4.77 -15.14 9.43
CA GLU A 360 3.87 -15.64 8.37
C GLU A 360 3.03 -14.49 7.84
N ASP A 361 3.02 -14.30 6.52
CA ASP A 361 2.15 -13.31 5.88
C ASP A 361 0.72 -13.84 5.69
N SER A 362 -0.16 -13.00 5.10
CA SER A 362 -1.59 -13.35 4.88
C SER A 362 -1.81 -14.51 3.92
N VAL A 363 -0.80 -14.91 3.15
CA VAL A 363 -0.87 -16.01 2.16
C VAL A 363 -0.03 -17.22 2.57
N GLY A 364 0.45 -17.26 3.82
CA GLY A 364 1.15 -18.41 4.39
C GLY A 364 2.65 -18.51 4.06
N ASN A 365 3.26 -17.47 3.48
CA ASN A 365 4.72 -17.47 3.32
C ASN A 365 5.40 -17.14 4.65
N VAL A 366 6.37 -17.97 5.03
CA VAL A 366 7.10 -17.81 6.28
C VAL A 366 8.48 -17.19 6.03
N THR A 367 8.79 -16.14 6.77
CA THR A 367 10.11 -15.49 6.78
C THR A 367 10.76 -15.63 8.15
N GLU A 368 12.00 -16.07 8.18
CA GLU A 368 12.81 -16.14 9.39
C GLU A 368 13.49 -14.80 9.67
N LEU A 369 13.20 -14.22 10.84
CA LEU A 369 13.85 -13.01 11.36
C LEU A 369 14.66 -13.39 12.60
N ARG A 370 15.94 -13.07 12.62
CA ARG A 370 16.84 -13.30 13.74
C ARG A 370 17.07 -12.00 14.48
N GLU A 371 16.67 -11.94 15.76
CA GLU A 371 16.74 -10.71 16.55
C GLU A 371 17.44 -10.92 17.89
N ARG A 372 18.11 -9.84 18.31
CA ARG A 372 18.65 -9.71 19.67
C ARG A 372 17.67 -8.90 20.49
N VAL A 373 17.02 -9.54 21.44
CA VAL A 373 16.04 -8.93 22.33
C VAL A 373 16.74 -8.54 23.63
N TYR A 374 16.73 -7.27 23.93
CA TYR A 374 17.13 -6.68 25.21
C TYR A 374 16.28 -5.44 25.46
N PHE A 375 16.15 -5.06 26.72
CA PHE A 375 15.33 -3.95 27.16
C PHE A 375 16.22 -2.79 27.63
N SER A 376 15.73 -1.57 27.54
CA SER A 376 16.50 -0.38 27.95
C SER A 376 16.23 -0.08 29.41
N PRO A 377 17.23 -0.08 30.32
CA PRO A 377 17.02 0.39 31.67
C PRO A 377 16.64 1.88 31.63
N LEU A 378 15.52 2.21 32.27
CA LEU A 378 15.08 3.61 32.35
C LEU A 378 16.03 4.41 33.25
N LYS A 379 16.50 5.54 32.73
CA LYS A 379 17.25 6.54 33.51
C LYS A 379 16.38 7.25 34.55
N THR A 380 15.06 7.17 34.40
CA THR A 380 14.05 7.73 35.32
C THR A 380 12.92 6.74 35.47
N LYS A 381 12.39 6.58 36.70
CA LYS A 381 11.21 5.73 36.95
C LYS A 381 10.04 6.24 36.09
N ALA A 382 9.69 5.50 35.04
CA ALA A 382 8.54 5.83 34.21
C ALA A 382 7.27 5.73 35.06
N LYS A 383 6.67 6.87 35.36
CA LYS A 383 5.41 6.97 36.11
C LYS A 383 4.18 6.54 35.30
N ASN A 384 4.30 6.31 34.00
CA ASN A 384 3.14 6.14 33.11
C ASN A 384 3.20 4.79 32.36
N ARG A 385 2.86 3.71 33.07
CA ARG A 385 2.42 2.49 32.36
C ARG A 385 1.08 2.77 31.69
N THR A 386 0.97 2.47 30.41
CA THR A 386 -0.34 2.49 29.74
C THR A 386 -1.27 1.51 30.43
N PRO A 387 -2.46 1.90 30.92
CA PRO A 387 -3.37 0.97 31.58
C PRO A 387 -3.88 -0.09 30.59
N LEU A 388 -4.34 -1.24 31.13
CA LEU A 388 -5.04 -2.24 30.34
C LEU A 388 -6.35 -1.65 29.83
N THR A 389 -6.53 -1.62 28.52
CA THR A 389 -7.74 -1.16 27.84
C THR A 389 -8.27 -2.24 26.90
N VAL A 390 -9.55 -2.14 26.55
CA VAL A 390 -10.20 -3.06 25.62
C VAL A 390 -11.03 -2.28 24.61
N GLN A 391 -10.93 -2.65 23.35
CA GLN A 391 -11.86 -2.26 22.30
C GLN A 391 -12.86 -3.39 22.09
N ILE A 392 -14.14 -3.08 22.07
CA ILE A 392 -15.22 -4.05 21.92
C ILE A 392 -15.95 -3.77 20.62
N THR A 393 -16.10 -4.80 19.81
CA THR A 393 -16.91 -4.78 18.59
C THR A 393 -18.02 -5.82 18.73
N PRO A 394 -19.29 -5.50 18.43
CA PRO A 394 -19.85 -4.19 18.02
C PRO A 394 -19.67 -3.11 19.08
N GLN A 395 -19.60 -1.84 18.64
CA GLN A 395 -19.48 -0.72 19.56
C GLN A 395 -20.80 -0.47 20.32
N ALA A 396 -20.70 0.20 21.45
CA ALA A 396 -21.89 0.62 22.21
C ALA A 396 -22.82 1.50 21.33
N GLY A 397 -24.12 1.16 21.31
CA GLY A 397 -25.10 1.83 20.46
C GLY A 397 -25.31 1.22 19.08
N GLU A 398 -24.41 0.33 18.62
CA GLU A 398 -24.66 -0.43 17.39
C GLU A 398 -25.67 -1.56 17.66
N PRO A 399 -26.64 -1.78 16.74
CA PRO A 399 -27.53 -2.94 16.82
C PRO A 399 -26.73 -4.23 16.63
N ILE A 400 -27.08 -5.26 17.39
CA ILE A 400 -26.44 -6.57 17.39
C ILE A 400 -27.41 -7.66 16.92
N ASP A 401 -26.85 -8.74 16.39
CA ASP A 401 -27.59 -9.94 16.00
C ASP A 401 -27.94 -10.80 17.23
N ARG A 402 -28.99 -11.63 17.12
CA ARG A 402 -29.29 -12.70 18.09
C ARG A 402 -28.19 -13.76 18.16
N ASN A 403 -27.45 -13.96 17.07
CA ASN A 403 -26.19 -14.69 17.09
C ASN A 403 -25.08 -13.73 17.52
N LEU A 404 -24.92 -13.58 18.83
CA LEU A 404 -23.95 -12.68 19.43
C LEU A 404 -22.55 -13.03 18.93
N ASP A 405 -21.83 -12.03 18.42
CA ASP A 405 -20.42 -12.11 18.04
C ASP A 405 -19.71 -10.86 18.57
N PHE A 406 -19.18 -10.95 19.80
CA PHE A 406 -18.40 -9.88 20.40
C PHE A 406 -16.92 -10.17 20.24
N THR A 407 -16.18 -9.22 19.70
CA THR A 407 -14.72 -9.25 19.67
C THR A 407 -14.17 -8.23 20.66
N LEU A 408 -13.36 -8.69 21.60
CA LEU A 408 -12.63 -7.89 22.57
C LEU A 408 -11.15 -7.87 22.16
N VAL A 409 -10.61 -6.69 21.86
CA VAL A 409 -9.20 -6.50 21.53
C VAL A 409 -8.53 -5.71 22.65
N PHE A 410 -7.60 -6.34 23.34
CA PHE A 410 -6.84 -5.74 24.42
C PHE A 410 -5.54 -5.12 23.90
N ASN A 411 -5.14 -3.99 24.46
CA ASN A 411 -3.87 -3.33 24.13
C ASN A 411 -2.63 -4.06 24.69
N LYS A 412 -2.85 -5.10 25.50
CA LYS A 412 -1.83 -5.97 26.09
C LYS A 412 -2.35 -7.39 26.22
N PRO A 413 -1.47 -8.43 26.20
CA PRO A 413 -1.88 -9.78 26.53
C PRO A 413 -2.50 -9.87 27.93
N VAL A 414 -3.58 -10.62 28.04
CA VAL A 414 -4.25 -10.92 29.31
C VAL A 414 -3.62 -12.19 29.89
N PHE A 415 -3.11 -12.08 31.13
CA PHE A 415 -2.49 -13.19 31.84
C PHE A 415 -3.48 -13.98 32.71
N GLN A 416 -4.40 -13.26 33.37
CA GLN A 416 -5.48 -13.87 34.17
C GLN A 416 -6.82 -13.30 33.75
N PHE A 417 -7.82 -14.15 33.68
CA PHE A 417 -9.18 -13.75 33.31
C PHE A 417 -10.20 -14.61 34.03
N LYS A 418 -11.33 -13.96 34.37
CA LYS A 418 -12.48 -14.55 35.08
C LYS A 418 -13.72 -14.38 34.21
N THR A 419 -13.80 -15.21 33.16
CA THR A 419 -14.90 -15.12 32.16
C THR A 419 -16.27 -15.41 32.77
N GLU A 420 -16.32 -16.18 33.86
CA GLU A 420 -17.55 -16.43 34.64
C GLU A 420 -18.13 -15.16 35.30
N GLN A 421 -17.33 -14.10 35.41
CA GLN A 421 -17.79 -12.81 35.93
C GLN A 421 -18.38 -11.89 34.84
N LEU A 422 -18.28 -12.27 33.58
CA LEU A 422 -18.89 -11.50 32.49
C LEU A 422 -20.41 -11.61 32.58
N ILE A 423 -21.09 -10.47 32.49
CA ILE A 423 -22.56 -10.40 32.46
C ILE A 423 -22.99 -10.06 31.05
N ILE A 424 -23.55 -11.03 30.36
CA ILE A 424 -24.14 -10.87 29.02
C ILE A 424 -25.58 -11.43 29.15
N GLY A 425 -26.59 -10.58 29.03
CA GLY A 425 -27.98 -11.04 29.21
C GLY A 425 -28.97 -9.88 29.19
N PRO A 426 -30.25 -10.13 29.46
CA PRO A 426 -31.28 -9.09 29.51
C PRO A 426 -31.00 -8.06 30.62
N ASP A 427 -30.47 -8.54 31.74
CA ASP A 427 -30.09 -7.73 32.89
C ASP A 427 -28.99 -8.40 33.72
N SER A 428 -28.62 -7.80 34.86
CA SER A 428 -27.56 -8.33 35.74
C SER A 428 -27.95 -9.56 36.55
N THR A 429 -29.24 -9.88 36.65
CA THR A 429 -29.78 -10.99 37.46
C THR A 429 -29.95 -12.26 36.65
N LYS A 430 -30.06 -12.15 35.32
CA LYS A 430 -30.28 -13.27 34.39
C LYS A 430 -29.22 -13.32 33.29
N PRO A 431 -27.93 -13.51 33.63
CA PRO A 431 -26.89 -13.61 32.62
C PRO A 431 -27.04 -14.88 31.79
N LEU A 432 -26.70 -14.78 30.50
CA LEU A 432 -26.55 -15.95 29.64
C LEU A 432 -25.36 -16.78 30.14
N LYS A 433 -25.54 -18.08 30.29
CA LYS A 433 -24.46 -18.97 30.68
C LYS A 433 -23.47 -19.12 29.51
N LEU A 434 -22.26 -18.65 29.69
CA LEU A 434 -21.15 -18.86 28.75
C LEU A 434 -20.43 -20.16 29.10
N THR A 435 -20.06 -20.92 28.07
CA THR A 435 -19.21 -22.12 28.16
C THR A 435 -17.89 -21.83 27.47
N ALA A 436 -16.88 -22.70 27.67
CA ALA A 436 -15.58 -22.56 27.00
C ALA A 436 -15.70 -22.52 25.45
N GLU A 437 -16.68 -23.23 24.89
CA GLU A 437 -16.95 -23.25 23.44
C GLU A 437 -17.42 -21.90 22.90
N ASN A 438 -17.99 -21.06 23.75
CA ASN A 438 -18.42 -19.70 23.37
C ASN A 438 -17.25 -18.71 23.32
N LEU A 439 -16.05 -19.08 23.77
CA LEU A 439 -14.91 -18.21 23.99
C LEU A 439 -13.74 -18.67 23.16
N THR A 440 -13.27 -17.83 22.25
CA THR A 440 -12.10 -18.13 21.43
C THR A 440 -11.02 -17.07 21.66
N TRP A 441 -9.92 -17.49 22.26
CA TRP A 441 -8.75 -16.66 22.44
C TRP A 441 -7.79 -16.76 21.25
N SER A 442 -7.15 -15.66 20.89
CA SER A 442 -6.12 -15.61 19.86
C SER A 442 -5.09 -14.51 20.16
N ASN A 443 -4.06 -14.44 19.33
CA ASN A 443 -2.98 -13.46 19.42
C ASN A 443 -2.41 -13.37 20.88
N ASN A 444 -2.06 -14.51 21.42
CA ASN A 444 -1.50 -14.66 22.76
C ASN A 444 -2.34 -14.01 23.87
N HIS A 445 -3.63 -14.27 23.88
CA HIS A 445 -4.63 -13.72 24.80
C HIS A 445 -4.81 -12.18 24.72
N SER A 446 -4.45 -11.54 23.63
CA SER A 446 -4.79 -10.14 23.39
C SER A 446 -6.11 -9.95 22.63
N ARG A 447 -6.71 -11.04 22.14
CA ARG A 447 -8.01 -11.02 21.44
C ARG A 447 -8.90 -12.14 21.94
N LEU A 448 -10.11 -11.78 22.38
CA LEU A 448 -11.16 -12.71 22.77
C LEU A 448 -12.38 -12.52 21.88
N VAL A 449 -12.86 -13.59 21.28
CA VAL A 449 -14.14 -13.64 20.57
C VAL A 449 -15.16 -14.41 21.39
N ILE A 450 -16.32 -13.82 21.59
CA ILE A 450 -17.45 -14.41 22.35
C ILE A 450 -18.60 -14.65 21.38
N ARG A 451 -18.96 -15.91 21.12
CA ARG A 451 -20.07 -16.29 20.25
C ARG A 451 -21.14 -17.05 21.02
N LYS A 452 -22.37 -16.56 20.96
CA LYS A 452 -23.52 -17.16 21.66
C LYS A 452 -24.82 -16.84 20.94
N ALA A 453 -25.61 -17.83 20.59
CA ALA A 453 -26.97 -17.61 20.15
C ALA A 453 -27.87 -17.25 21.36
N THR A 454 -28.82 -16.37 21.15
CA THR A 454 -29.81 -15.95 22.15
C THR A 454 -31.21 -15.78 21.56
N ASN A 455 -32.24 -15.96 22.39
CA ASN A 455 -33.64 -15.72 22.01
C ASN A 455 -34.13 -14.34 22.46
N LEU A 456 -33.25 -13.50 22.98
CA LEU A 456 -33.62 -12.13 23.38
C LEU A 456 -34.05 -11.32 22.15
N ARG A 457 -34.99 -10.40 22.31
CA ARG A 457 -35.56 -9.61 21.21
C ARG A 457 -35.33 -8.11 21.35
N ASP A 458 -35.19 -7.59 22.58
CA ASP A 458 -35.15 -6.13 22.81
C ASP A 458 -33.74 -5.62 23.04
N THR A 459 -33.22 -5.85 24.23
CA THR A 459 -31.93 -5.31 24.65
C THR A 459 -31.04 -6.36 25.31
N LEU A 460 -29.76 -6.15 25.26
CA LEU A 460 -28.74 -6.97 25.89
C LEU A 460 -27.81 -6.09 26.70
N LEU A 461 -27.64 -6.40 27.99
CA LEU A 461 -26.62 -5.83 28.85
C LEU A 461 -25.30 -6.61 28.65
N PHE A 462 -24.22 -5.89 28.33
CA PHE A 462 -22.86 -6.43 28.37
C PHE A 462 -22.05 -5.68 29.42
N ARG A 463 -21.62 -6.38 30.47
CA ARG A 463 -20.84 -5.81 31.58
C ARG A 463 -19.60 -6.64 31.86
N ILE A 464 -18.47 -5.96 32.00
CA ILE A 464 -17.20 -6.49 32.47
C ILE A 464 -16.92 -5.86 33.83
N PRO A 465 -16.90 -6.60 34.95
CA PRO A 465 -16.50 -6.08 36.24
C PRO A 465 -15.05 -5.62 36.27
N LYS A 466 -14.73 -4.69 37.16
CA LYS A 466 -13.31 -4.30 37.39
C LYS A 466 -12.51 -5.52 37.82
N GLY A 467 -11.35 -5.74 37.22
CA GLY A 467 -10.45 -6.85 37.57
C GLY A 467 -10.84 -8.21 36.98
N ALA A 468 -11.86 -8.29 36.09
CA ALA A 468 -12.18 -9.51 35.37
C ALA A 468 -11.03 -9.95 34.42
N PHE A 469 -10.23 -9.01 33.98
CA PHE A 469 -9.03 -9.24 33.17
C PHE A 469 -7.84 -8.54 33.80
N ILE A 470 -6.70 -9.25 33.86
CA ILE A 470 -5.42 -8.77 34.39
C ILE A 470 -4.36 -8.99 33.31
N SER A 471 -3.60 -7.94 32.98
CA SER A 471 -2.56 -8.00 31.96
C SER A 471 -1.31 -8.74 32.43
N VAL A 472 -0.40 -9.06 31.51
CA VAL A 472 0.95 -9.60 31.81
C VAL A 472 1.78 -8.67 32.71
N GLN A 473 1.44 -7.40 32.81
CA GLN A 473 2.10 -6.42 33.67
C GLN A 473 1.41 -6.25 35.04
N GLY A 474 0.35 -7.03 35.31
CA GLY A 474 -0.39 -7.02 36.58
C GLY A 474 -1.44 -5.91 36.73
N ASP A 475 -1.60 -5.03 35.74
CA ASP A 475 -2.66 -4.02 35.75
C ASP A 475 -4.02 -4.62 35.36
N THR A 476 -5.09 -4.07 35.93
CA THR A 476 -6.44 -4.62 35.80
C THR A 476 -7.28 -3.78 34.85
N LEU A 477 -8.16 -4.44 34.08
CA LEU A 477 -9.14 -3.76 33.26
C LEU A 477 -10.14 -2.97 34.13
N ALA A 478 -10.40 -1.74 33.73
CA ALA A 478 -11.48 -0.94 34.33
C ALA A 478 -12.84 -1.57 34.05
N ARG A 479 -13.86 -1.21 34.89
CA ARG A 479 -15.24 -1.65 34.65
C ARG A 479 -15.74 -1.14 33.30
N TYR A 480 -16.34 -2.03 32.51
CA TYR A 480 -17.10 -1.69 31.31
C TYR A 480 -18.57 -2.09 31.49
N SER A 481 -19.50 -1.30 30.99
CA SER A 481 -20.91 -1.65 30.97
C SER A 481 -21.61 -0.91 29.83
N SER A 482 -22.28 -1.64 28.95
CA SER A 482 -23.09 -1.08 27.88
C SER A 482 -24.34 -1.90 27.62
N ARG A 483 -25.38 -1.26 27.06
CA ARG A 483 -26.58 -1.92 26.55
C ARG A 483 -26.54 -1.89 25.02
N TYR A 484 -26.95 -2.98 24.42
CA TYR A 484 -27.05 -3.16 22.97
C TYR A 484 -28.51 -3.41 22.61
N ILE A 485 -28.96 -2.93 21.50
CA ILE A 485 -30.28 -3.21 20.92
C ILE A 485 -30.13 -4.44 20.04
N ILE A 486 -31.00 -5.42 20.20
CA ILE A 486 -31.03 -6.59 19.31
C ILE A 486 -31.84 -6.22 18.08
N ALA A 487 -31.22 -6.31 16.92
CA ALA A 487 -31.86 -6.01 15.65
C ALA A 487 -32.92 -7.06 15.31
N GLU A 488 -34.03 -6.61 14.77
CA GLU A 488 -35.07 -7.47 14.23
C GLU A 488 -34.61 -8.15 12.95
N ASP A 489 -35.23 -9.25 12.55
CA ASP A 489 -34.83 -10.02 11.38
C ASP A 489 -34.99 -9.22 10.08
N ASP A 490 -35.99 -8.35 10.00
CA ASP A 490 -36.26 -7.45 8.89
C ASP A 490 -35.25 -6.29 8.77
N SER A 491 -34.40 -6.10 9.77
CA SER A 491 -33.31 -5.11 9.73
C SER A 491 -32.16 -5.48 8.81
N TYR A 492 -32.16 -6.69 8.28
CA TYR A 492 -31.10 -7.23 7.46
C TYR A 492 -31.52 -7.45 6.00
N GLY A 493 -30.55 -7.46 5.10
CA GLY A 493 -30.73 -7.89 3.73
C GLY A 493 -29.95 -9.16 3.42
N LEU A 494 -30.05 -9.60 2.17
CA LEU A 494 -29.40 -10.82 1.65
C LEU A 494 -28.80 -10.54 0.28
N ILE A 495 -27.62 -11.12 0.01
CA ILE A 495 -27.03 -11.24 -1.31
C ILE A 495 -26.83 -12.73 -1.59
N ALA A 496 -27.36 -13.20 -2.72
CA ALA A 496 -27.16 -14.55 -3.19
C ALA A 496 -26.97 -14.56 -4.73
N GLY A 497 -26.45 -15.66 -5.25
CA GLY A 497 -26.24 -15.83 -6.67
C GLY A 497 -25.63 -17.18 -7.01
N ASN A 498 -25.34 -17.38 -8.29
CA ASN A 498 -24.82 -18.61 -8.85
C ASN A 498 -23.44 -18.40 -9.46
N VAL A 499 -22.60 -19.40 -9.38
CA VAL A 499 -21.30 -19.45 -10.07
C VAL A 499 -21.42 -20.40 -11.25
N SER A 500 -21.34 -19.84 -12.46
CA SER A 500 -21.43 -20.64 -13.69
C SER A 500 -20.16 -21.48 -13.90
N PRO A 501 -20.29 -22.75 -14.31
CA PRO A 501 -19.14 -23.56 -14.73
C PRO A 501 -18.29 -22.90 -15.82
N ALA A 502 -18.90 -22.12 -16.72
CA ALA A 502 -18.20 -21.39 -17.78
C ALA A 502 -17.25 -20.32 -17.21
N THR A 503 -17.61 -19.66 -16.11
CA THR A 503 -16.80 -18.65 -15.43
C THR A 503 -15.58 -19.26 -14.75
N ILE A 504 -15.73 -20.46 -14.17
CA ILE A 504 -14.65 -21.17 -13.48
C ILE A 504 -13.62 -21.71 -14.50
N GLY A 505 -14.03 -22.04 -15.70
CA GLY A 505 -13.21 -22.54 -16.81
C GLY A 505 -13.05 -24.06 -16.80
N THR A 506 -12.03 -24.62 -16.14
CA THR A 506 -11.78 -26.06 -16.14
C THR A 506 -12.73 -26.78 -15.19
N ALA A 507 -13.38 -27.85 -15.64
CA ALA A 507 -14.24 -28.66 -14.80
C ALA A 507 -13.49 -29.18 -13.56
N GLY A 508 -14.06 -28.95 -12.37
CA GLY A 508 -13.45 -29.35 -11.09
C GLY A 508 -12.49 -28.33 -10.47
N SER A 509 -12.33 -27.15 -11.06
CA SER A 509 -11.57 -26.05 -10.42
C SER A 509 -12.25 -25.66 -9.11
N LYS A 510 -11.45 -25.52 -8.05
CA LYS A 510 -11.89 -24.99 -6.76
C LYS A 510 -12.03 -23.49 -6.84
N PHE A 511 -12.93 -22.93 -6.05
CA PHE A 511 -13.14 -21.49 -6.02
C PHE A 511 -13.63 -21.03 -4.65
N ILE A 512 -13.48 -19.73 -4.42
CA ILE A 512 -13.90 -19.04 -3.21
C ILE A 512 -14.79 -17.87 -3.64
N VAL A 513 -15.95 -17.70 -3.00
CA VAL A 513 -16.77 -16.51 -3.15
C VAL A 513 -16.63 -15.68 -1.88
N GLU A 514 -16.24 -14.43 -2.02
CA GLU A 514 -16.08 -13.51 -0.90
C GLU A 514 -17.00 -12.30 -1.04
N LEU A 515 -17.67 -11.97 0.06
CA LEU A 515 -18.37 -10.70 0.26
C LEU A 515 -17.42 -9.71 0.90
N LEU A 516 -17.29 -8.54 0.32
CA LEU A 516 -16.39 -7.47 0.75
C LEU A 516 -17.20 -6.22 1.14
N ASP A 517 -16.68 -5.42 2.07
CA ASP A 517 -17.16 -4.06 2.30
C ASP A 517 -16.61 -3.08 1.23
N GLU A 518 -16.96 -1.80 1.33
CA GLU A 518 -16.49 -0.72 0.43
C GLU A 518 -14.96 -0.60 0.40
N LYS A 519 -14.28 -0.98 1.47
CA LYS A 519 -12.83 -0.90 1.64
C LYS A 519 -12.10 -2.18 1.20
N TYR A 520 -12.81 -3.08 0.54
CA TYR A 520 -12.30 -4.39 0.13
C TYR A 520 -11.94 -5.32 1.30
N THR A 521 -12.49 -5.09 2.50
CA THR A 521 -12.33 -5.99 3.64
C THR A 521 -13.29 -7.17 3.52
N VAL A 522 -12.80 -8.39 3.69
CA VAL A 522 -13.65 -9.59 3.62
C VAL A 522 -14.60 -9.63 4.81
N VAL A 523 -15.90 -9.65 4.52
CA VAL A 523 -16.99 -9.73 5.51
C VAL A 523 -17.48 -11.17 5.68
N ARG A 524 -17.62 -11.92 4.57
CA ARG A 524 -18.08 -13.32 4.53
C ARG A 524 -17.34 -14.07 3.44
N THR A 525 -17.27 -15.40 3.57
CA THR A 525 -16.64 -16.29 2.59
C THR A 525 -17.46 -17.56 2.44
N ALA A 526 -17.67 -18.00 1.20
CA ALA A 526 -18.25 -19.29 0.82
C ALA A 526 -17.21 -20.07 -0.02
N TYR A 527 -17.11 -21.39 0.20
CA TYR A 527 -16.08 -22.22 -0.43
C TYR A 527 -16.71 -23.28 -1.33
N GLY A 528 -16.50 -23.15 -2.64
CA GLY A 528 -16.89 -24.18 -3.62
C GLY A 528 -18.40 -24.39 -3.77
N GLU A 529 -19.21 -23.46 -3.30
CA GLU A 529 -20.66 -23.51 -3.38
C GLU A 529 -21.13 -22.84 -4.67
N ALA A 530 -21.64 -23.61 -5.62
CA ALA A 530 -22.16 -23.08 -6.88
C ALA A 530 -23.30 -22.09 -6.64
N ASN A 531 -24.18 -22.39 -5.67
CA ASN A 531 -25.23 -21.49 -5.21
C ASN A 531 -24.78 -20.89 -3.87
N TYR A 532 -24.32 -19.66 -3.88
CA TYR A 532 -23.88 -19.00 -2.66
C TYR A 532 -24.94 -18.06 -2.09
N SER A 533 -24.93 -17.85 -0.77
CA SER A 533 -25.83 -16.93 -0.09
C SER A 533 -25.18 -16.31 1.15
N PHE A 534 -25.24 -14.99 1.22
CA PHE A 534 -24.80 -14.20 2.35
C PHE A 534 -25.99 -13.50 2.97
N GLY A 535 -26.62 -14.16 3.96
CA GLY A 535 -27.77 -13.62 4.68
C GLY A 535 -27.39 -12.71 5.86
N ARG A 536 -28.39 -12.03 6.43
CA ARG A 536 -28.25 -11.16 7.60
C ARG A 536 -27.18 -10.09 7.43
N LEU A 537 -27.19 -9.43 6.28
CA LEU A 537 -26.29 -8.32 5.97
C LEU A 537 -26.89 -7.01 6.46
N LYS A 538 -26.11 -6.21 7.18
CA LYS A 538 -26.52 -4.84 7.53
C LYS A 538 -26.70 -4.03 6.25
N PRO A 539 -27.66 -3.07 6.21
CA PRO A 539 -27.75 -2.15 5.09
C PRO A 539 -26.41 -1.45 4.84
N GLY A 540 -26.00 -1.40 3.58
CA GLY A 540 -24.69 -0.85 3.22
C GLY A 540 -24.28 -1.19 1.79
N LEU A 541 -23.06 -0.81 1.42
CA LEU A 541 -22.47 -1.11 0.12
C LEU A 541 -21.49 -2.27 0.27
N TYR A 542 -21.62 -3.22 -0.62
CA TYR A 542 -20.81 -4.44 -0.64
C TYR A 542 -20.26 -4.70 -2.04
N ARG A 543 -19.31 -5.62 -2.14
CA ARG A 543 -18.83 -6.22 -3.41
C ARG A 543 -18.79 -7.71 -3.25
N VAL A 544 -19.07 -8.44 -4.31
CA VAL A 544 -18.88 -9.89 -4.34
C VAL A 544 -17.79 -10.20 -5.33
N ARG A 545 -16.84 -11.03 -4.92
CA ARG A 545 -15.77 -11.53 -5.81
C ARG A 545 -15.66 -13.04 -5.78
N LEU A 546 -15.37 -13.59 -6.94
CA LEU A 546 -14.99 -14.99 -7.16
C LEU A 546 -13.48 -15.07 -7.30
N ILE A 547 -12.84 -15.98 -6.60
CA ILE A 547 -11.42 -16.31 -6.70
C ILE A 547 -11.30 -17.74 -7.21
N ILE A 548 -10.52 -17.94 -8.26
CA ILE A 548 -10.22 -19.29 -8.76
C ILE A 548 -9.06 -19.84 -7.93
N ASP A 549 -9.38 -20.70 -6.96
CA ASP A 549 -8.43 -21.32 -6.03
C ASP A 549 -7.69 -22.47 -6.73
N SER A 550 -6.60 -22.13 -7.41
CA SER A 550 -5.87 -23.03 -8.31
C SER A 550 -5.21 -24.21 -7.59
N ASN A 551 -4.81 -24.02 -6.34
CA ASN A 551 -4.13 -25.02 -5.53
C ASN A 551 -5.03 -25.68 -4.46
N GLY A 552 -6.25 -25.17 -4.27
CA GLY A 552 -7.25 -25.69 -3.36
C GLY A 552 -6.94 -25.48 -1.89
N ASN A 553 -6.16 -24.45 -1.56
CA ASN A 553 -5.76 -24.14 -0.19
C ASN A 553 -6.81 -23.32 0.60
N LYS A 554 -7.92 -22.94 -0.03
CA LYS A 554 -9.02 -22.12 0.52
C LYS A 554 -8.58 -20.72 0.96
N LYS A 555 -7.54 -20.20 0.35
CA LYS A 555 -7.02 -18.85 0.56
C LYS A 555 -6.72 -18.23 -0.80
N ARG A 556 -6.80 -16.91 -0.89
CA ARG A 556 -6.37 -16.18 -2.07
C ARG A 556 -4.85 -16.09 -2.11
N ASP A 557 -4.25 -16.53 -3.21
CA ASP A 557 -2.82 -16.37 -3.46
C ASP A 557 -2.54 -15.14 -4.30
N ILE A 558 -1.71 -14.22 -3.77
CA ILE A 558 -1.40 -12.91 -4.38
C ILE A 558 -0.28 -12.97 -5.43
N GLY A 559 0.23 -14.14 -5.73
CA GLY A 559 1.34 -14.31 -6.66
C GLY A 559 2.72 -14.09 -6.03
N ASN A 560 3.75 -14.51 -6.78
CA ASN A 560 5.14 -14.39 -6.34
C ASN A 560 6.07 -14.23 -7.56
N VAL A 561 6.56 -13.02 -7.78
CA VAL A 561 7.45 -12.73 -8.92
C VAL A 561 8.77 -13.50 -8.86
N GLN A 562 9.30 -13.80 -7.67
CA GLN A 562 10.56 -14.54 -7.51
C GLN A 562 10.42 -16.01 -7.89
N LYS A 563 9.23 -16.57 -7.69
CA LYS A 563 8.90 -17.96 -8.06
C LYS A 563 8.26 -18.06 -9.45
N GLY A 564 7.99 -16.93 -10.11
CA GLY A 564 7.26 -16.90 -11.38
C GLY A 564 5.81 -17.35 -11.25
N VAL A 565 5.16 -17.12 -10.10
CA VAL A 565 3.78 -17.53 -9.85
C VAL A 565 2.88 -16.30 -9.97
N GLN A 566 1.91 -16.34 -10.89
CA GLN A 566 0.88 -15.31 -11.05
C GLN A 566 -0.09 -15.30 -9.87
N PRO A 567 -0.75 -14.16 -9.57
CA PRO A 567 -1.84 -14.12 -8.62
C PRO A 567 -3.03 -14.95 -9.13
N GLU A 568 -3.81 -15.51 -8.21
CA GLU A 568 -5.04 -16.20 -8.55
C GLU A 568 -6.05 -15.25 -9.19
N ARG A 569 -6.77 -15.76 -10.18
CA ARG A 569 -7.72 -14.96 -10.96
C ARG A 569 -8.90 -14.52 -10.09
N ILE A 570 -9.16 -13.23 -10.06
CA ILE A 570 -10.31 -12.61 -9.41
C ILE A 570 -11.29 -12.12 -10.46
N ILE A 571 -12.57 -12.36 -10.21
CA ILE A 571 -13.70 -11.88 -11.00
C ILE A 571 -14.65 -11.20 -10.02
N TYR A 572 -15.07 -9.97 -10.30
CA TYR A 572 -16.11 -9.29 -9.54
C TYR A 572 -17.47 -9.55 -10.17
N ALA A 573 -18.48 -9.81 -9.34
CA ALA A 573 -19.86 -9.82 -9.80
C ALA A 573 -20.27 -8.41 -10.28
N PRO A 574 -21.21 -8.32 -11.21
CA PRO A 574 -21.78 -7.03 -11.59
C PRO A 574 -22.37 -6.33 -10.36
N GLY A 575 -22.03 -5.06 -10.16
CA GLY A 575 -22.61 -4.24 -9.10
C GLY A 575 -23.98 -3.71 -9.48
N THR A 576 -24.75 -3.26 -8.48
CA THR A 576 -26.01 -2.53 -8.69
C THR A 576 -25.77 -1.01 -8.84
N GLU A 577 -24.59 -0.53 -8.47
CA GLU A 577 -24.14 0.86 -8.54
C GLU A 577 -23.06 1.03 -9.61
N GLU A 578 -22.88 2.26 -10.11
CA GLU A 578 -21.91 2.59 -11.17
C GLU A 578 -20.46 2.25 -10.81
N ASP A 579 -20.12 2.31 -9.53
CA ASP A 579 -18.77 1.98 -9.04
C ASP A 579 -18.52 0.47 -8.84
N GLY A 580 -19.51 -0.37 -9.21
CA GLY A 580 -19.48 -1.82 -9.08
C GLY A 580 -19.80 -2.30 -7.66
N THR A 581 -20.32 -1.46 -6.77
CA THR A 581 -20.86 -1.90 -5.48
C THR A 581 -22.30 -2.41 -5.60
N ILE A 582 -22.70 -3.21 -4.64
CA ILE A 582 -24.04 -3.77 -4.48
C ILE A 582 -24.66 -3.12 -3.26
N ARG A 583 -25.77 -2.42 -3.44
CA ARG A 583 -26.48 -1.74 -2.36
C ARG A 583 -27.48 -2.68 -1.67
N VAL A 584 -27.15 -3.10 -0.47
CA VAL A 584 -28.06 -3.86 0.40
C VAL A 584 -28.96 -2.89 1.19
N LYS A 585 -30.26 -3.08 1.09
CA LYS A 585 -31.29 -2.36 1.88
C LYS A 585 -31.86 -3.29 2.95
N GLN A 586 -32.49 -2.68 3.95
CA GLN A 586 -33.26 -3.40 4.98
C GLN A 586 -34.39 -4.21 4.34
N ASN A 587 -34.57 -5.43 4.80
CA ASN A 587 -35.60 -6.36 4.32
C ASN A 587 -35.61 -6.57 2.77
N PHE A 588 -34.42 -6.56 2.15
CA PHE A 588 -34.28 -6.72 0.71
C PHE A 588 -33.35 -7.87 0.36
N GLU A 589 -33.81 -8.75 -0.53
CA GLU A 589 -33.08 -9.90 -1.01
C GLU A 589 -32.63 -9.69 -2.47
N LEU A 590 -31.31 -9.78 -2.71
CA LEU A 590 -30.70 -9.74 -4.03
C LEU A 590 -30.21 -11.16 -4.36
N THR A 591 -30.93 -11.86 -5.24
CA THR A 591 -30.70 -13.30 -5.50
C THR A 591 -30.09 -13.61 -6.87
N ASP A 592 -29.82 -12.59 -7.67
CA ASP A 592 -29.34 -12.65 -9.05
C ASP A 592 -27.95 -12.03 -9.25
N ILE A 593 -27.11 -12.11 -8.21
CA ILE A 593 -25.72 -11.64 -8.27
C ILE A 593 -24.83 -12.80 -8.77
N ASP A 594 -24.86 -13.06 -10.06
CA ASP A 594 -24.25 -14.24 -10.70
C ASP A 594 -22.85 -13.98 -11.27
N PHE A 595 -22.05 -15.05 -11.42
CA PHE A 595 -20.74 -15.09 -12.07
C PHE A 595 -20.75 -15.92 -13.34
#